data_a3dcf7dd4822377023b5723c5dc1ad56
#
_entry.id   a3dcf7dd4822377023b5723c5dc1ad56
#
_cell.length_a   1.000
_cell.length_b   1.000
_cell.length_c   1.000
_cell.angle_alpha   90.00
_cell.angle_beta   90.00
_cell.angle_gamma   90.00
#
_symmetry.space_group_name_H-M   'P 1'
#
loop_
_entity.id
_entity.type
_entity.pdbx_description
1 polymer ?
#
loop_
_entity_poly.entity_id
_entity_poly.type
_entity_poly.pdbx_seq_one_letter_code
_entity_poly.pdbx_strand_id
1 'polypeptide(L)'
;MPLIQREQYLAFLRRHKDQDVIKVVSGVRRCGKSTLFELFKQELLASGVKANQIISINFEDLEYEPLQEYHALHEYIVERLIPDIPMYVFLDEVQHVVQFEKVVGSLFVKPNVDIYITGSNAYFMSSDIATLLTGRYVQVEMLPLSFKEFHSAYSQQNLSDMDIYNLYIEHSSFPRLVHVEDDESIDEYLESILNTVVLKDIVTRLKITDVPLLLDIIKYLLANIGSLINPTKIANTLTSYGRKTDNKTVEKYLQGLKDGLLIYEVDRFDVKGKALLQRNAKYYVVDSAFRKFLLSRTDSDRGHILENIVYLELVRRGYRVYVGHLQNGEIDFVAKKPHRLEYYQVSYTVMEDTTLRRELSPLEQLDDNYPKYLLTMDVLHKTDNYNGIEQKNVLDWLLE
;
A
#
# COMPACT_ATOMS: atom_id res chain seq x y z
N MET A 1 -8.59 -21.94 -6.44
CA MET A 1 -9.33 -20.69 -6.21
C MET A 1 -9.29 -19.86 -7.49
N PRO A 2 -10.38 -19.22 -7.94
CA PRO A 2 -10.31 -18.28 -9.04
C PRO A 2 -9.37 -17.13 -8.64
N LEU A 3 -8.51 -16.70 -9.57
CA LEU A 3 -7.60 -15.58 -9.35
C LEU A 3 -8.43 -14.29 -9.27
N ILE A 4 -8.22 -13.51 -8.21
CA ILE A 4 -8.87 -12.21 -8.06
C ILE A 4 -8.23 -11.25 -9.07
N GLN A 5 -9.07 -10.64 -9.91
CA GLN A 5 -8.63 -9.65 -10.88
C GLN A 5 -8.17 -8.39 -10.17
N ARG A 6 -6.96 -7.94 -10.51
CA ARG A 6 -6.34 -6.73 -9.97
C ARG A 6 -6.41 -5.62 -11.02
N GLU A 7 -7.64 -5.26 -11.42
CA GLU A 7 -7.92 -4.47 -12.62
C GLU A 7 -7.15 -3.13 -12.68
N GLN A 8 -7.05 -2.43 -11.56
CA GLN A 8 -6.33 -1.17 -11.50
C GLN A 8 -4.84 -1.33 -11.85
N TYR A 9 -4.20 -2.39 -11.38
CA TYR A 9 -2.79 -2.68 -11.64
C TYR A 9 -2.59 -3.26 -13.04
N LEU A 10 -3.52 -4.08 -13.51
CA LEU A 10 -3.54 -4.56 -14.92
C LEU A 10 -3.71 -3.39 -15.89
N ALA A 11 -4.61 -2.44 -15.59
CA ALA A 11 -4.78 -1.23 -16.38
C ALA A 11 -3.52 -0.36 -16.44
N PHE A 12 -2.74 -0.31 -15.33
CA PHE A 12 -1.42 0.34 -15.33
C PHE A 12 -0.45 -0.37 -16.30
N LEU A 13 -0.35 -1.70 -16.24
CA LEU A 13 0.54 -2.46 -17.12
C LEU A 13 0.12 -2.34 -18.58
N ARG A 14 -1.17 -2.44 -18.89
CA ARG A 14 -1.72 -2.26 -20.26
C ARG A 14 -1.42 -0.86 -20.81
N ARG A 15 -1.58 0.18 -19.99
CA ARG A 15 -1.31 1.59 -20.38
C ARG A 15 0.12 1.80 -20.83
N HIS A 16 1.06 1.14 -20.17
CA HIS A 16 2.49 1.32 -20.40
C HIS A 16 3.12 0.21 -21.25
N LYS A 17 2.32 -0.75 -21.71
CA LYS A 17 2.77 -1.79 -22.64
C LYS A 17 3.31 -1.16 -23.92
N ASP A 18 4.42 -1.71 -24.41
CA ASP A 18 5.10 -1.29 -25.65
C ASP A 18 5.55 0.20 -25.62
N GLN A 19 5.64 0.82 -24.43
CA GLN A 19 6.21 2.15 -24.26
C GLN A 19 7.66 2.06 -23.81
N ASP A 20 8.45 3.06 -24.22
CA ASP A 20 9.88 3.20 -23.89
C ASP A 20 10.09 3.62 -22.42
N VAL A 21 9.58 2.79 -21.50
CA VAL A 21 9.72 2.92 -20.05
C VAL A 21 9.77 1.54 -19.38
N ILE A 22 10.52 1.41 -18.31
CA ILE A 22 10.55 0.21 -17.48
C ILE A 22 9.32 0.22 -16.55
N LYS A 23 8.55 -0.87 -16.51
CA LYS A 23 7.36 -1.00 -15.65
C LYS A 23 7.78 -1.63 -14.33
N VAL A 24 7.58 -0.91 -13.26
CA VAL A 24 7.97 -1.34 -11.91
C VAL A 24 6.72 -1.53 -11.05
N VAL A 25 6.57 -2.73 -10.50
CA VAL A 25 5.53 -3.06 -9.52
C VAL A 25 6.20 -3.31 -8.18
N SER A 26 6.10 -2.35 -7.28
CA SER A 26 6.52 -2.51 -5.88
C SER A 26 5.32 -2.87 -4.99
N GLY A 27 5.56 -3.24 -3.75
CA GLY A 27 4.50 -3.54 -2.80
C GLY A 27 4.97 -4.46 -1.69
N VAL A 28 4.22 -4.49 -0.59
CA VAL A 28 4.54 -5.36 0.54
C VAL A 28 4.63 -6.83 0.12
N ARG A 29 5.43 -7.62 0.82
CA ARG A 29 5.50 -9.07 0.55
C ARG A 29 4.12 -9.70 0.60
N ARG A 30 3.86 -10.65 -0.31
CA ARG A 30 2.62 -11.43 -0.41
C ARG A 30 1.35 -10.64 -0.77
N CYS A 31 1.47 -9.37 -1.24
CA CYS A 31 0.32 -8.62 -1.76
C CYS A 31 -0.16 -9.08 -3.15
N GLY A 32 0.57 -9.99 -3.82
CA GLY A 32 0.15 -10.60 -5.09
C GLY A 32 0.90 -10.11 -6.34
N LYS A 33 2.11 -9.54 -6.21
CA LYS A 33 2.91 -9.02 -7.35
C LYS A 33 3.18 -10.09 -8.42
N SER A 34 3.67 -11.26 -8.01
CA SER A 34 3.93 -12.40 -8.93
C SER A 34 2.65 -12.84 -9.63
N THR A 35 1.53 -12.91 -8.89
CA THR A 35 0.21 -13.24 -9.46
C THR A 35 -0.25 -12.20 -10.49
N LEU A 36 0.02 -10.91 -10.25
CA LEU A 36 -0.27 -9.84 -11.21
C LEU A 36 0.49 -10.06 -12.52
N PHE A 37 1.77 -10.46 -12.46
CA PHE A 37 2.54 -10.78 -13.66
C PHE A 37 1.97 -12.00 -14.38
N GLU A 38 1.54 -13.04 -13.66
CA GLU A 38 0.88 -14.20 -14.28
C GLU A 38 -0.41 -13.81 -15.01
N LEU A 39 -1.27 -12.98 -14.38
CA LEU A 39 -2.48 -12.47 -15.01
C LEU A 39 -2.15 -11.68 -16.27
N PHE A 40 -1.17 -10.79 -16.21
CA PHE A 40 -0.81 -9.98 -17.37
C PHE A 40 -0.17 -10.79 -18.50
N LYS A 41 0.66 -11.80 -18.17
CA LYS A 41 1.18 -12.76 -19.17
C LYS A 41 0.06 -13.52 -19.87
N GLN A 42 -0.97 -13.95 -19.14
CA GLN A 42 -2.16 -14.58 -19.73
C GLN A 42 -2.88 -13.64 -20.71
N GLU A 43 -3.00 -12.36 -20.37
CA GLU A 43 -3.58 -11.35 -21.29
C GLU A 43 -2.72 -11.15 -22.54
N LEU A 44 -1.39 -11.12 -22.41
CA LEU A 44 -0.48 -11.04 -23.56
C LEU A 44 -0.67 -12.22 -24.50
N LEU A 45 -0.71 -13.44 -23.96
CA LEU A 45 -0.93 -14.67 -24.74
C LEU A 45 -2.32 -14.64 -25.43
N ALA A 46 -3.36 -14.22 -24.71
CA ALA A 46 -4.71 -14.08 -25.26
C ALA A 46 -4.79 -12.99 -26.36
N SER A 47 -3.93 -11.98 -26.32
CA SER A 47 -3.83 -10.92 -27.34
C SER A 47 -3.01 -11.34 -28.58
N GLY A 48 -2.50 -12.58 -28.63
CA GLY A 48 -1.75 -13.11 -29.76
C GLY A 48 -0.22 -13.06 -29.62
N VAL A 49 0.32 -12.61 -28.48
CA VAL A 49 1.75 -12.73 -28.18
C VAL A 49 2.09 -14.21 -28.02
N LYS A 50 3.16 -14.66 -28.67
CA LYS A 50 3.59 -16.06 -28.60
C LYS A 50 4.39 -16.32 -27.30
N ALA A 51 4.31 -17.55 -26.78
CA ALA A 51 5.02 -17.92 -25.55
C ALA A 51 6.55 -17.67 -25.61
N ASN A 52 7.16 -17.86 -26.78
CA ASN A 52 8.59 -17.60 -26.99
C ASN A 52 8.97 -16.11 -27.06
N GLN A 53 8.00 -15.20 -27.01
CA GLN A 53 8.21 -13.77 -26.88
C GLN A 53 8.21 -13.29 -25.40
N ILE A 54 7.90 -14.21 -24.48
CA ILE A 54 7.83 -13.91 -23.04
C ILE A 54 8.98 -14.61 -22.34
N ILE A 55 9.86 -13.83 -21.71
CA ILE A 55 10.90 -14.30 -20.80
C ILE A 55 10.46 -13.93 -19.38
N SER A 56 10.26 -14.93 -18.51
CA SER A 56 9.78 -14.71 -17.15
C SER A 56 10.67 -15.46 -16.16
N ILE A 57 11.24 -14.72 -15.22
CA ILE A 57 12.19 -15.23 -14.22
C ILE A 57 11.70 -14.78 -12.84
N ASN A 58 11.53 -15.74 -11.93
CA ASN A 58 11.25 -15.46 -10.52
C ASN A 58 12.50 -15.82 -9.70
N PHE A 59 13.15 -14.83 -9.10
CA PHE A 59 14.40 -15.03 -8.35
C PHE A 59 14.22 -15.63 -6.95
N GLU A 60 12.99 -15.93 -6.53
CA GLU A 60 12.75 -16.78 -5.35
C GLU A 60 12.79 -18.28 -5.69
N ASP A 61 12.78 -18.65 -6.99
CA ASP A 61 12.91 -20.02 -7.44
C ASP A 61 14.40 -20.40 -7.56
N LEU A 62 14.78 -21.51 -6.92
CA LEU A 62 16.16 -22.03 -6.93
C LEU A 62 16.65 -22.40 -8.33
N GLU A 63 15.75 -22.68 -9.29
CA GLU A 63 16.11 -22.92 -10.69
C GLU A 63 16.88 -21.74 -11.28
N TYR A 64 16.56 -20.49 -10.82
CA TYR A 64 17.19 -19.27 -11.29
C TYR A 64 18.28 -18.72 -10.38
N GLU A 65 18.69 -19.46 -9.33
CA GLU A 65 19.78 -19.03 -8.43
C GLU A 65 21.06 -18.68 -9.20
N PRO A 66 21.51 -19.43 -10.25
CA PRO A 66 22.68 -19.06 -11.05
C PRO A 66 22.54 -17.71 -11.79
N LEU A 67 21.30 -17.26 -12.05
CA LEU A 67 21.01 -15.98 -12.71
C LEU A 67 20.96 -14.79 -11.74
N GLN A 68 21.23 -14.97 -10.46
CA GLN A 68 21.38 -13.85 -9.49
C GLN A 68 22.67 -13.09 -9.68
N GLU A 69 23.61 -13.59 -10.51
CA GLU A 69 24.76 -12.85 -11.01
C GLU A 69 24.36 -12.10 -12.31
N TYR A 70 24.64 -10.79 -12.35
CA TYR A 70 24.07 -9.91 -13.40
C TYR A 70 24.59 -10.22 -14.82
N HIS A 71 25.82 -10.72 -15.01
CA HIS A 71 26.31 -11.12 -16.32
C HIS A 71 25.58 -12.39 -16.81
N ALA A 72 25.47 -13.39 -15.95
CA ALA A 72 24.74 -14.62 -16.27
C ALA A 72 23.27 -14.34 -16.65
N LEU A 73 22.61 -13.44 -15.89
CA LEU A 73 21.26 -13.01 -16.21
C LEU A 73 21.18 -12.30 -17.56
N HIS A 74 22.11 -11.38 -17.82
CA HIS A 74 22.15 -10.65 -19.08
C HIS A 74 22.34 -11.60 -20.28
N GLU A 75 23.30 -12.50 -20.20
CA GLU A 75 23.58 -13.50 -21.25
C GLU A 75 22.35 -14.39 -21.48
N TYR A 76 21.76 -14.93 -20.41
CA TYR A 76 20.57 -15.78 -20.47
C TYR A 76 19.40 -15.10 -21.23
N ILE A 77 19.16 -13.80 -20.95
CA ILE A 77 18.09 -13.06 -21.62
C ILE A 77 18.46 -12.79 -23.07
N VAL A 78 19.69 -12.28 -23.33
CA VAL A 78 20.12 -11.90 -24.70
C VAL A 78 20.09 -13.08 -25.67
N GLU A 79 20.49 -14.29 -25.24
CA GLU A 79 20.44 -15.50 -26.05
C GLU A 79 19.01 -15.89 -26.48
N ARG A 80 18.00 -15.45 -25.72
CA ARG A 80 16.58 -15.76 -25.98
C ARG A 80 15.84 -14.64 -26.71
N LEU A 81 16.47 -13.49 -26.93
CA LEU A 81 15.86 -12.41 -27.70
C LEU A 81 15.74 -12.79 -29.17
N ILE A 82 14.56 -12.57 -29.73
CA ILE A 82 14.30 -12.76 -31.16
C ILE A 82 14.43 -11.39 -31.85
N PRO A 83 15.32 -11.24 -32.85
CA PRO A 83 15.47 -9.99 -33.57
C PRO A 83 14.15 -9.51 -34.20
N ASP A 84 13.93 -8.20 -34.16
CA ASP A 84 12.81 -7.51 -34.84
C ASP A 84 11.40 -7.94 -34.39
N ILE A 85 11.32 -8.68 -33.27
CA ILE A 85 10.04 -9.11 -32.67
C ILE A 85 9.92 -8.53 -31.26
N PRO A 86 8.76 -7.95 -30.86
CA PRO A 86 8.54 -7.50 -29.49
C PRO A 86 8.75 -8.63 -28.48
N MET A 87 9.59 -8.40 -27.50
CA MET A 87 9.94 -9.32 -26.41
C MET A 87 9.51 -8.72 -25.07
N TYR A 88 8.86 -9.52 -24.25
CA TYR A 88 8.36 -9.13 -22.93
C TYR A 88 9.19 -9.82 -21.85
N VAL A 89 9.93 -9.04 -21.06
CA VAL A 89 10.83 -9.56 -20.03
C VAL A 89 10.27 -9.25 -18.66
N PHE A 90 9.92 -10.30 -17.90
CA PHE A 90 9.39 -10.23 -16.53
C PHE A 90 10.47 -10.72 -15.55
N LEU A 91 10.91 -9.82 -14.67
CA LEU A 91 11.89 -10.11 -13.61
C LEU A 91 11.20 -9.93 -12.25
N ASP A 92 10.82 -11.02 -11.63
CA ASP A 92 10.11 -11.03 -10.36
C ASP A 92 11.08 -11.13 -9.19
N GLU A 93 10.89 -10.25 -8.16
CA GLU A 93 11.78 -10.09 -6.99
C GLU A 93 13.25 -9.81 -7.39
N VAL A 94 13.43 -8.88 -8.34
CA VAL A 94 14.72 -8.59 -8.99
C VAL A 94 15.81 -8.10 -8.02
N GLN A 95 15.50 -7.67 -6.81
CA GLN A 95 16.48 -7.29 -5.78
C GLN A 95 17.38 -8.45 -5.32
N HIS A 96 17.05 -9.70 -5.68
CA HIS A 96 17.93 -10.84 -5.45
C HIS A 96 19.14 -10.86 -6.40
N VAL A 97 19.07 -10.11 -7.50
CA VAL A 97 20.17 -9.99 -8.48
C VAL A 97 21.08 -8.84 -8.09
N VAL A 98 22.34 -9.14 -7.82
CA VAL A 98 23.34 -8.10 -7.53
C VAL A 98 23.57 -7.24 -8.78
N GLN A 99 23.45 -5.91 -8.64
CA GLN A 99 23.60 -4.96 -9.75
C GLN A 99 22.62 -5.17 -10.92
N PHE A 100 21.38 -5.61 -10.61
CA PHE A 100 20.33 -5.84 -11.62
C PHE A 100 20.07 -4.59 -12.49
N GLU A 101 20.29 -3.39 -11.97
CA GLU A 101 20.13 -2.14 -12.69
C GLU A 101 20.99 -2.06 -13.96
N LYS A 102 22.15 -2.72 -13.98
CA LYS A 102 23.00 -2.81 -15.17
C LYS A 102 22.36 -3.67 -16.26
N VAL A 103 21.73 -4.78 -15.86
CA VAL A 103 20.98 -5.67 -16.78
C VAL A 103 19.80 -4.93 -17.37
N VAL A 104 18.97 -4.34 -16.49
CA VAL A 104 17.77 -3.60 -16.89
C VAL A 104 18.15 -2.44 -17.80
N GLY A 105 19.20 -1.67 -17.46
CA GLY A 105 19.70 -0.58 -18.30
C GLY A 105 20.23 -1.03 -19.66
N SER A 106 20.91 -2.18 -19.72
CA SER A 106 21.38 -2.77 -20.97
C SER A 106 20.26 -3.29 -21.86
N LEU A 107 19.23 -3.90 -21.27
CA LEU A 107 18.05 -4.38 -22.00
C LEU A 107 17.19 -3.20 -22.49
N PHE A 108 17.10 -2.14 -21.71
CA PHE A 108 16.29 -0.96 -22.04
C PHE A 108 16.74 -0.26 -23.35
N VAL A 109 18.01 -0.32 -23.71
CA VAL A 109 18.50 0.26 -24.97
C VAL A 109 18.19 -0.60 -26.21
N LYS A 110 17.57 -1.77 -26.03
CA LYS A 110 17.16 -2.65 -27.13
C LYS A 110 15.72 -2.29 -27.54
N PRO A 111 15.47 -1.92 -28.81
CA PRO A 111 14.20 -1.30 -29.22
C PRO A 111 13.00 -2.25 -29.20
N ASN A 112 13.23 -3.56 -29.12
CA ASN A 112 12.17 -4.57 -29.15
C ASN A 112 11.96 -5.25 -27.78
N VAL A 113 12.50 -4.69 -26.68
CA VAL A 113 12.41 -5.31 -25.34
C VAL A 113 11.56 -4.46 -24.42
N ASP A 114 10.45 -5.01 -23.98
CA ASP A 114 9.53 -4.41 -23.00
C ASP A 114 9.77 -5.04 -21.62
N ILE A 115 10.12 -4.21 -20.60
CA ILE A 115 10.65 -4.67 -19.32
C ILE A 115 9.68 -4.42 -18.19
N TYR A 116 9.41 -5.47 -17.42
CA TYR A 116 8.56 -5.51 -16.23
C TYR A 116 9.36 -6.06 -15.06
N ILE A 117 9.45 -5.33 -13.97
CA ILE A 117 10.17 -5.76 -12.77
C ILE A 117 9.31 -5.64 -11.52
N THR A 118 9.47 -6.57 -10.57
CA THR A 118 8.90 -6.45 -9.23
C THR A 118 9.96 -6.40 -8.16
N GLY A 119 9.56 -5.85 -7.03
CA GLY A 119 10.31 -5.92 -5.78
C GLY A 119 9.39 -5.72 -4.58
N SER A 120 9.70 -6.39 -3.47
CA SER A 120 8.88 -6.36 -2.26
C SER A 120 9.26 -5.27 -1.26
N ASN A 121 10.27 -4.49 -1.54
CA ASN A 121 10.84 -3.51 -0.61
C ASN A 121 10.80 -2.10 -1.21
N ALA A 122 10.23 -1.12 -0.49
CA ALA A 122 10.23 0.28 -0.92
C ALA A 122 11.64 0.85 -1.08
N TYR A 123 12.65 0.29 -0.37
CA TYR A 123 14.06 0.62 -0.61
C TYR A 123 14.49 0.29 -2.04
N PHE A 124 13.92 -0.72 -2.64
CA PHE A 124 14.06 -1.03 -4.06
C PHE A 124 13.73 0.18 -4.95
N MET A 125 12.81 1.03 -4.48
CA MET A 125 12.35 2.23 -5.18
C MET A 125 12.80 3.53 -4.53
N SER A 126 13.75 3.48 -3.60
CA SER A 126 14.36 4.68 -3.00
C SER A 126 15.24 5.44 -4.01
N SER A 127 15.73 6.59 -3.61
CA SER A 127 16.58 7.49 -4.41
C SER A 127 17.68 6.80 -5.22
N ASP A 128 18.15 5.63 -4.78
CA ASP A 128 19.24 4.90 -5.42
C ASP A 128 18.80 4.30 -6.76
N ILE A 129 17.63 3.63 -6.81
CA ILE A 129 17.10 3.10 -8.08
C ILE A 129 16.60 4.20 -9.00
N ALA A 130 15.94 5.23 -8.46
CA ALA A 130 15.58 6.40 -9.24
C ALA A 130 16.80 7.01 -9.92
N THR A 131 17.96 7.01 -9.25
CA THR A 131 19.23 7.47 -9.78
C THR A 131 19.82 6.46 -10.78
N LEU A 132 19.75 5.17 -10.48
CA LEU A 132 20.33 4.10 -11.30
C LEU A 132 19.55 3.86 -12.60
N LEU A 133 18.21 3.89 -12.55
CA LEU A 133 17.35 3.78 -13.73
C LEU A 133 17.15 5.12 -14.46
N THR A 134 17.76 6.21 -13.96
CA THR A 134 17.84 7.53 -14.64
C THR A 134 16.50 8.08 -15.16
N GLY A 135 15.41 7.89 -14.42
CA GLY A 135 14.10 8.41 -14.81
C GLY A 135 13.39 7.67 -15.96
N ARG A 136 13.89 6.50 -16.35
CA ARG A 136 13.36 5.69 -17.46
C ARG A 136 12.33 4.66 -17.01
N TYR A 137 11.65 4.88 -15.91
CA TYR A 137 10.66 3.94 -15.37
C TYR A 137 9.34 4.62 -14.97
N VAL A 138 8.30 3.82 -14.96
CA VAL A 138 7.02 4.14 -14.33
C VAL A 138 6.75 3.11 -13.23
N GLN A 139 6.16 3.56 -12.13
CA GLN A 139 5.97 2.72 -10.95
C GLN A 139 4.52 2.72 -10.50
N VAL A 140 4.07 1.56 -10.04
CA VAL A 140 2.87 1.42 -9.22
C VAL A 140 3.20 0.67 -7.93
N GLU A 141 2.73 1.18 -6.80
CA GLU A 141 2.78 0.49 -5.52
C GLU A 141 1.53 -0.36 -5.34
N MET A 142 1.73 -1.67 -5.24
CA MET A 142 0.66 -2.63 -5.09
C MET A 142 0.36 -2.89 -3.62
N LEU A 143 -0.82 -2.48 -3.20
CA LEU A 143 -1.36 -2.77 -1.87
C LEU A 143 -1.99 -4.18 -1.83
N PRO A 144 -2.21 -4.78 -0.66
CA PRO A 144 -3.11 -5.92 -0.52
C PRO A 144 -4.49 -5.62 -1.14
N LEU A 145 -5.42 -6.55 -1.12
CA LEU A 145 -6.72 -6.38 -1.80
C LEU A 145 -7.45 -5.12 -1.31
N SER A 146 -8.06 -4.38 -2.24
CA SER A 146 -9.07 -3.38 -1.90
C SER A 146 -10.32 -4.06 -1.33
N PHE A 147 -11.18 -3.29 -0.65
CA PHE A 147 -12.48 -3.83 -0.26
C PHE A 147 -13.28 -4.33 -1.47
N LYS A 148 -13.26 -3.61 -2.58
CA LYS A 148 -13.91 -4.02 -3.84
C LYS A 148 -13.36 -5.34 -4.39
N GLU A 149 -12.04 -5.51 -4.40
CA GLU A 149 -11.39 -6.74 -4.84
C GLU A 149 -11.70 -7.92 -3.89
N PHE A 150 -11.65 -7.68 -2.58
CA PHE A 150 -12.02 -8.66 -1.56
C PHE A 150 -13.49 -9.04 -1.67
N HIS A 151 -14.39 -8.07 -1.79
CA HIS A 151 -15.82 -8.25 -1.96
C HIS A 151 -16.14 -9.12 -3.21
N SER A 152 -15.42 -8.91 -4.30
CA SER A 152 -15.62 -9.69 -5.52
C SER A 152 -15.39 -11.19 -5.34
N ALA A 153 -14.54 -11.58 -4.41
CA ALA A 153 -14.27 -12.98 -4.09
C ALA A 153 -15.45 -13.68 -3.37
N TYR A 154 -16.33 -12.89 -2.76
CA TYR A 154 -17.53 -13.39 -2.05
C TYR A 154 -18.82 -13.19 -2.85
N SER A 155 -18.75 -12.76 -4.10
CA SER A 155 -19.89 -12.43 -4.96
C SER A 155 -20.89 -13.58 -5.18
N GLN A 156 -20.47 -14.83 -4.97
CA GLN A 156 -21.33 -16.03 -5.07
C GLN A 156 -21.92 -16.46 -3.72
N GLN A 157 -21.57 -15.79 -2.63
CA GLN A 157 -22.07 -16.08 -1.29
C GLN A 157 -23.19 -15.08 -0.94
N ASN A 158 -24.18 -15.53 -0.18
CA ASN A 158 -25.30 -14.68 0.24
C ASN A 158 -24.94 -13.90 1.52
N LEU A 159 -23.88 -13.07 1.43
CA LEU A 159 -23.39 -12.20 2.50
C LEU A 159 -23.77 -10.76 2.21
N SER A 160 -24.09 -9.98 3.24
CA SER A 160 -24.27 -8.53 3.10
C SER A 160 -22.90 -7.83 2.97
N ASP A 161 -22.89 -6.60 2.42
CA ASP A 161 -21.67 -5.78 2.34
C ASP A 161 -21.04 -5.57 3.73
N MET A 162 -21.88 -5.47 4.78
CA MET A 162 -21.43 -5.34 6.16
C MET A 162 -20.76 -6.63 6.67
N ASP A 163 -21.30 -7.81 6.32
CA ASP A 163 -20.68 -9.09 6.69
C ASP A 163 -19.31 -9.23 6.01
N ILE A 164 -19.22 -8.89 4.71
CA ILE A 164 -17.97 -8.91 3.95
C ILE A 164 -16.99 -7.88 4.51
N TYR A 165 -17.45 -6.70 4.91
CA TYR A 165 -16.60 -5.70 5.57
C TYR A 165 -16.03 -6.20 6.89
N ASN A 166 -16.85 -6.86 7.71
CA ASN A 166 -16.37 -7.47 8.96
C ASN A 166 -15.29 -8.53 8.68
N LEU A 167 -15.51 -9.41 7.69
CA LEU A 167 -14.49 -10.36 7.25
C LEU A 167 -13.20 -9.66 6.79
N TYR A 168 -13.33 -8.58 6.02
CA TYR A 168 -12.20 -7.80 5.51
C TYR A 168 -11.30 -7.23 6.62
N ILE A 169 -11.91 -6.69 7.69
CA ILE A 169 -11.17 -6.12 8.82
C ILE A 169 -10.66 -7.16 9.81
N GLU A 170 -11.29 -8.35 9.86
CA GLU A 170 -10.97 -9.42 10.80
C GLU A 170 -9.97 -10.42 10.25
N HIS A 171 -10.12 -10.79 8.97
CA HIS A 171 -9.32 -11.86 8.36
C HIS A 171 -8.14 -11.34 7.55
N SER A 172 -8.06 -10.03 7.28
CA SER A 172 -6.99 -9.44 6.48
C SER A 172 -7.29 -9.30 4.99
N SER A 173 -6.66 -8.30 4.40
CA SER A 173 -6.73 -8.00 2.97
C SER A 173 -5.65 -8.71 2.13
N PHE A 174 -4.80 -9.54 2.72
CA PHE A 174 -3.83 -10.32 1.96
C PHE A 174 -4.51 -11.41 1.12
N PRO A 175 -4.20 -11.54 -0.19
CA PRO A 175 -4.94 -12.42 -1.11
C PRO A 175 -4.99 -13.89 -0.67
N ARG A 176 -3.96 -14.37 0.02
CA ARG A 176 -3.89 -15.77 0.49
C ARG A 176 -4.92 -16.09 1.57
N LEU A 177 -5.35 -15.08 2.33
CA LEU A 177 -6.28 -15.24 3.45
C LEU A 177 -7.75 -15.15 3.04
N VAL A 178 -8.04 -14.81 1.79
CA VAL A 178 -9.41 -14.85 1.27
C VAL A 178 -9.96 -16.28 1.37
N HIS A 179 -11.13 -16.42 1.96
CA HIS A 179 -11.79 -17.71 2.25
C HIS A 179 -11.08 -18.59 3.29
N VAL A 180 -10.14 -18.08 4.06
CA VAL A 180 -9.64 -18.76 5.25
C VAL A 180 -10.56 -18.37 6.41
N GLU A 181 -11.21 -19.36 7.03
CA GLU A 181 -12.18 -19.15 8.11
C GLU A 181 -11.58 -19.42 9.50
N ASP A 182 -10.47 -20.13 9.54
CA ASP A 182 -9.79 -20.50 10.77
C ASP A 182 -8.88 -19.39 11.28
N ASP A 183 -9.22 -18.82 12.44
CA ASP A 183 -8.46 -17.71 13.06
C ASP A 183 -7.00 -18.09 13.35
N GLU A 184 -6.72 -19.34 13.73
CA GLU A 184 -5.35 -19.80 14.01
C GLU A 184 -4.49 -19.76 12.75
N SER A 185 -5.00 -20.27 11.62
CA SER A 185 -4.32 -20.19 10.31
C SER A 185 -4.11 -18.76 9.84
N ILE A 186 -5.04 -17.84 10.13
CA ILE A 186 -4.91 -16.42 9.82
C ILE A 186 -3.77 -15.82 10.65
N ASP A 187 -3.76 -16.04 11.94
CA ASP A 187 -2.75 -15.51 12.85
C ASP A 187 -1.35 -16.05 12.51
N GLU A 188 -1.20 -17.36 12.25
CA GLU A 188 0.06 -17.96 11.78
C GLU A 188 0.57 -17.33 10.49
N TYR A 189 -0.34 -17.04 9.55
CA TYR A 189 0.06 -16.42 8.29
C TYR A 189 0.47 -14.95 8.47
N LEU A 190 -0.25 -14.19 9.29
CA LEU A 190 0.09 -12.80 9.64
C LEU A 190 1.42 -12.73 10.39
N GLU A 191 1.66 -13.66 11.32
CA GLU A 191 2.95 -13.80 12.01
C GLU A 191 4.07 -14.08 11.01
N SER A 192 3.85 -14.99 10.06
CA SER A 192 4.83 -15.29 9.00
C SER A 192 5.15 -14.09 8.12
N ILE A 193 4.15 -13.24 7.78
CA ILE A 193 4.38 -12.00 7.03
C ILE A 193 5.21 -11.04 7.89
N LEU A 194 4.78 -10.79 9.13
CA LEU A 194 5.44 -9.86 10.04
C LEU A 194 6.90 -10.26 10.26
N ASN A 195 7.15 -11.54 10.59
CA ASN A 195 8.50 -12.07 10.78
C ASN A 195 9.35 -11.92 9.52
N THR A 196 8.80 -12.18 8.33
CA THR A 196 9.54 -12.06 7.08
C THR A 196 9.89 -10.60 6.78
N VAL A 197 8.93 -9.68 6.87
CA VAL A 197 9.17 -8.25 6.60
C VAL A 197 10.03 -7.63 7.70
N VAL A 198 9.71 -7.89 8.98
CA VAL A 198 10.43 -7.30 10.12
C VAL A 198 11.81 -7.91 10.27
N LEU A 199 11.91 -9.26 10.39
CA LEU A 199 13.17 -9.90 10.72
C LEU A 199 14.10 -10.00 9.51
N LYS A 200 13.59 -10.44 8.35
CA LYS A 200 14.44 -10.66 7.19
C LYS A 200 14.78 -9.35 6.48
N ASP A 201 13.81 -8.50 6.24
CA ASP A 201 14.03 -7.30 5.42
C ASP A 201 14.53 -6.10 6.26
N ILE A 202 13.87 -5.77 7.38
CA ILE A 202 14.18 -4.57 8.16
C ILE A 202 15.39 -4.79 9.07
N VAL A 203 15.35 -5.85 9.89
CA VAL A 203 16.41 -6.13 10.89
C VAL A 203 17.75 -6.36 10.21
N THR A 204 17.78 -7.18 9.17
CA THR A 204 19.02 -7.49 8.43
C THR A 204 19.58 -6.24 7.73
N ARG A 205 18.73 -5.49 7.02
CA ARG A 205 19.14 -4.31 6.27
C ARG A 205 19.66 -3.18 7.18
N LEU A 206 18.92 -2.86 8.23
CA LEU A 206 19.28 -1.77 9.15
C LEU A 206 20.23 -2.22 10.27
N LYS A 207 20.63 -3.51 10.29
CA LYS A 207 21.45 -4.11 11.34
C LYS A 207 20.90 -3.79 12.74
N ILE A 208 19.59 -4.04 12.92
CA ILE A 208 18.91 -3.80 14.19
C ILE A 208 19.31 -4.88 15.19
N THR A 209 19.76 -4.48 16.36
CA THR A 209 20.15 -5.38 17.46
C THR A 209 19.06 -5.57 18.51
N ASP A 210 18.18 -4.58 18.67
CA ASP A 210 17.05 -4.61 19.61
C ASP A 210 15.73 -4.86 18.87
N VAL A 211 15.49 -6.12 18.51
CA VAL A 211 14.24 -6.56 17.85
C VAL A 211 13.02 -6.38 18.76
N PRO A 212 13.07 -6.67 20.07
CA PRO A 212 11.97 -6.39 20.97
C PRO A 212 11.53 -4.93 20.97
N LEU A 213 12.45 -3.97 20.93
CA LEU A 213 12.11 -2.54 20.82
C LEU A 213 11.39 -2.22 19.50
N LEU A 214 11.80 -2.83 18.38
CA LEU A 214 11.12 -2.67 17.10
C LEU A 214 9.67 -3.17 17.18
N LEU A 215 9.44 -4.32 17.80
CA LEU A 215 8.10 -4.87 18.01
C LEU A 215 7.24 -3.98 18.94
N ASP A 216 7.84 -3.40 19.99
CA ASP A 216 7.13 -2.45 20.85
C ASP A 216 6.74 -1.17 20.08
N ILE A 217 7.58 -0.68 19.17
CA ILE A 217 7.25 0.44 18.28
C ILE A 217 6.10 0.06 17.34
N ILE A 218 6.11 -1.13 16.75
CA ILE A 218 5.02 -1.62 15.89
C ILE A 218 3.70 -1.66 16.68
N LYS A 219 3.70 -2.24 17.88
CA LYS A 219 2.52 -2.27 18.76
C LYS A 219 2.03 -0.87 19.10
N TYR A 220 2.95 0.06 19.40
CA TYR A 220 2.59 1.45 19.67
C TYR A 220 1.91 2.11 18.46
N LEU A 221 2.43 1.90 17.26
CA LEU A 221 1.83 2.44 16.02
C LEU A 221 0.45 1.85 15.76
N LEU A 222 0.30 0.53 15.90
CA LEU A 222 -0.98 -0.15 15.76
C LEU A 222 -2.03 0.32 16.77
N ALA A 223 -1.62 0.63 18.00
CA ALA A 223 -2.49 1.18 19.03
C ALA A 223 -2.91 2.64 18.76
N ASN A 224 -2.17 3.36 17.91
CA ASN A 224 -2.35 4.79 17.65
C ASN A 224 -2.55 5.10 16.15
N ILE A 225 -3.12 4.15 15.39
CA ILE A 225 -3.46 4.37 13.97
C ILE A 225 -4.31 5.64 13.84
N GLY A 226 -4.00 6.50 12.87
CA GLY A 226 -4.72 7.74 12.62
C GLY A 226 -4.51 8.84 13.65
N SER A 227 -3.70 8.62 14.70
CA SER A 227 -3.37 9.65 15.70
C SER A 227 -2.13 10.44 15.31
N LEU A 228 -2.11 11.74 15.65
CA LEU A 228 -0.92 12.57 15.48
C LEU A 228 0.17 12.18 16.48
N ILE A 229 1.27 11.70 15.96
CA ILE A 229 2.44 11.28 16.74
C ILE A 229 3.74 11.78 16.10
N ASN A 230 4.81 11.74 16.89
CA ASN A 230 6.17 12.02 16.44
C ASN A 230 7.16 11.08 17.15
N PRO A 231 8.39 10.95 16.65
CA PRO A 231 9.41 10.08 17.25
C PRO A 231 9.68 10.37 18.73
N THR A 232 9.63 11.65 19.14
CA THR A 232 9.84 12.06 20.55
C THR A 232 8.74 11.51 21.46
N LYS A 233 7.47 11.59 21.02
CA LYS A 233 6.33 11.06 21.79
C LYS A 233 6.46 9.55 21.95
N ILE A 234 6.84 8.83 20.88
CA ILE A 234 7.08 7.38 20.92
C ILE A 234 8.20 7.05 21.92
N ALA A 235 9.36 7.71 21.78
CA ALA A 235 10.52 7.48 22.65
C ALA A 235 10.20 7.73 24.13
N ASN A 236 9.52 8.83 24.45
CA ASN A 236 9.13 9.17 25.81
C ASN A 236 8.15 8.14 26.40
N THR A 237 7.15 7.72 25.60
CA THR A 237 6.17 6.72 26.06
C THR A 237 6.83 5.36 26.32
N LEU A 238 7.65 4.87 25.40
CA LEU A 238 8.36 3.59 25.59
C LEU A 238 9.32 3.65 26.78
N THR A 239 10.02 4.78 26.97
CA THR A 239 10.90 4.97 28.13
C THR A 239 10.12 4.96 29.45
N SER A 240 8.90 5.54 29.48
CA SER A 240 8.04 5.50 30.67
C SER A 240 7.54 4.10 31.02
N TYR A 241 7.46 3.21 30.04
CA TYR A 241 7.18 1.77 30.22
C TYR A 241 8.44 0.91 30.47
N GLY A 242 9.59 1.55 30.75
CA GLY A 242 10.83 0.86 31.07
C GLY A 242 11.69 0.46 29.87
N ARG A 243 11.27 0.79 28.65
CA ARG A 243 12.03 0.60 27.42
C ARG A 243 12.81 1.86 27.04
N LYS A 244 14.00 2.02 27.62
CA LYS A 244 14.86 3.18 27.34
C LYS A 244 15.25 3.23 25.87
N THR A 245 14.87 4.31 25.20
CA THR A 245 15.18 4.57 23.79
C THR A 245 15.32 6.08 23.54
N ASP A 246 15.80 6.45 22.37
CA ASP A 246 15.96 7.83 21.92
C ASP A 246 15.30 8.09 20.56
N ASN A 247 15.14 9.38 20.22
CA ASN A 247 14.53 9.80 18.96
C ASN A 247 15.17 9.20 17.72
N LYS A 248 16.53 9.17 17.66
CA LYS A 248 17.25 8.72 16.46
C LYS A 248 17.00 7.24 16.21
N THR A 249 16.95 6.43 17.27
CA THR A 249 16.62 5.02 17.20
C THR A 249 15.18 4.82 16.71
N VAL A 250 14.22 5.58 17.26
CA VAL A 250 12.82 5.51 16.82
C VAL A 250 12.69 5.94 15.36
N GLU A 251 13.30 7.06 14.94
CA GLU A 251 13.31 7.50 13.55
C GLU A 251 13.88 6.45 12.58
N LYS A 252 15.01 5.83 12.96
CA LYS A 252 15.59 4.73 12.18
C LYS A 252 14.63 3.56 12.02
N TYR A 253 13.91 3.19 13.09
CA TYR A 253 12.97 2.07 13.06
C TYR A 253 11.70 2.41 12.27
N LEU A 254 11.17 3.63 12.43
CA LEU A 254 10.06 4.11 11.61
C LEU A 254 10.42 4.13 10.13
N GLN A 255 11.63 4.60 9.78
CA GLN A 255 12.09 4.56 8.39
C GLN A 255 12.17 3.12 7.86
N GLY A 256 12.67 2.17 8.66
CA GLY A 256 12.67 0.76 8.29
C GLY A 256 11.28 0.19 8.04
N LEU A 257 10.31 0.54 8.88
CA LEU A 257 8.92 0.10 8.73
C LEU A 257 8.25 0.71 7.49
N LYS A 258 8.53 1.99 7.17
CA LYS A 258 8.10 2.63 5.92
C LYS A 258 8.73 1.96 4.70
N ASP A 259 10.02 1.74 4.73
CA ASP A 259 10.74 1.06 3.65
C ASP A 259 10.28 -0.39 3.46
N GLY A 260 9.82 -1.06 4.53
CA GLY A 260 9.20 -2.39 4.49
C GLY A 260 7.74 -2.37 4.02
N LEU A 261 7.17 -1.19 3.77
CA LEU A 261 5.76 -0.99 3.40
C LEU A 261 4.76 -1.56 4.43
N LEU A 262 5.16 -1.64 5.71
CA LEU A 262 4.25 -2.02 6.80
C LEU A 262 3.42 -0.85 7.30
N ILE A 263 4.00 0.36 7.24
CA ILE A 263 3.36 1.61 7.66
C ILE A 263 3.52 2.70 6.61
N TYR A 264 2.59 3.62 6.63
CA TYR A 264 2.54 4.82 5.80
C TYR A 264 2.53 6.06 6.70
N GLU A 265 3.48 6.94 6.49
CA GLU A 265 3.54 8.24 7.18
C GLU A 265 2.79 9.28 6.35
N VAL A 266 1.86 9.98 6.98
CA VAL A 266 1.03 10.99 6.33
C VAL A 266 1.30 12.34 6.96
N ASP A 267 1.91 13.21 6.18
CA ASP A 267 2.27 14.55 6.58
C ASP A 267 1.03 15.44 6.75
N ARG A 268 1.17 16.45 7.61
CA ARG A 268 0.16 17.48 7.75
C ARG A 268 0.32 18.55 6.68
N PHE A 269 -0.82 18.98 6.16
CA PHE A 269 -0.92 20.05 5.19
C PHE A 269 -1.71 21.21 5.78
N ASP A 270 -1.07 22.38 5.91
CA ASP A 270 -1.77 23.62 6.27
C ASP A 270 -2.66 24.04 5.09
N VAL A 271 -3.97 23.87 5.26
CA VAL A 271 -4.94 24.09 4.17
C VAL A 271 -5.00 25.57 3.78
N LYS A 272 -4.89 26.50 4.74
CA LYS A 272 -4.90 27.96 4.49
C LYS A 272 -3.55 28.45 3.97
N GLY A 273 -2.46 28.04 4.61
CA GLY A 273 -1.09 28.40 4.22
C GLY A 273 -0.56 27.64 3.01
N LYS A 274 -1.26 26.58 2.57
CA LYS A 274 -0.89 25.69 1.45
C LYS A 274 0.55 25.15 1.57
N ALA A 275 0.97 24.84 2.79
CA ALA A 275 2.33 24.41 3.13
C ALA A 275 2.33 23.06 3.88
N LEU A 276 3.39 22.26 3.68
CA LEU A 276 3.60 21.05 4.47
C LEU A 276 4.15 21.40 5.85
N LEU A 277 3.63 20.72 6.88
CA LEU A 277 4.04 20.86 8.27
C LEU A 277 4.85 19.65 8.72
N GLN A 278 6.07 19.88 9.19
CA GLN A 278 7.08 18.82 9.41
C GLN A 278 7.10 18.17 10.80
N ARG A 279 6.26 18.58 11.77
CA ARG A 279 6.49 18.19 13.18
C ARG A 279 5.74 16.96 13.69
N ASN A 280 4.55 16.71 13.20
CA ASN A 280 3.72 15.57 13.60
C ASN A 280 3.10 14.96 12.36
N ALA A 281 3.02 13.64 12.31
CA ALA A 281 2.38 12.89 11.23
C ALA A 281 1.34 11.94 11.79
N LYS A 282 0.38 11.50 10.97
CA LYS A 282 -0.41 10.31 11.24
C LYS A 282 0.28 9.10 10.61
N TYR A 283 0.11 7.94 11.22
CA TYR A 283 0.62 6.69 10.68
C TYR A 283 -0.55 5.74 10.42
N TYR A 284 -0.56 5.18 9.22
CA TYR A 284 -1.49 4.14 8.79
C TYR A 284 -0.73 2.86 8.51
N VAL A 285 -1.42 1.73 8.59
CA VAL A 285 -0.82 0.40 8.41
C VAL A 285 -1.33 -0.24 7.13
N VAL A 286 -0.50 -1.08 6.53
CA VAL A 286 -0.82 -1.76 5.26
C VAL A 286 -2.03 -2.67 5.36
N ASP A 287 -2.29 -3.21 6.56
CA ASP A 287 -3.41 -4.10 6.83
C ASP A 287 -3.83 -3.99 8.30
N SER A 288 -5.13 -3.76 8.54
CA SER A 288 -5.67 -3.60 9.89
C SER A 288 -5.69 -4.89 10.71
N ALA A 289 -5.62 -6.06 10.08
CA ALA A 289 -5.61 -7.34 10.78
C ALA A 289 -4.36 -7.52 11.66
N PHE A 290 -3.24 -6.87 11.34
CA PHE A 290 -2.07 -6.82 12.24
C PHE A 290 -2.41 -6.24 13.61
N ARG A 291 -3.39 -5.33 13.69
CA ARG A 291 -3.84 -4.78 14.97
C ARG A 291 -4.56 -5.85 15.80
N LYS A 292 -5.52 -6.61 15.19
CA LYS A 292 -6.20 -7.73 15.86
C LYS A 292 -5.18 -8.74 16.38
N PHE A 293 -4.24 -9.13 15.52
CA PHE A 293 -3.19 -10.12 15.81
C PHE A 293 -2.28 -9.71 16.98
N LEU A 294 -1.81 -8.43 17.03
CA LEU A 294 -0.81 -8.00 18.01
C LEU A 294 -1.35 -7.38 19.30
N LEU A 295 -2.58 -6.84 19.28
CA LEU A 295 -3.11 -6.03 20.40
C LEU A 295 -4.41 -6.56 21.02
N SER A 296 -5.02 -7.61 20.43
CA SER A 296 -6.38 -8.04 20.75
C SER A 296 -7.45 -6.98 20.40
N ARG A 297 -8.73 -7.37 20.34
CA ARG A 297 -9.82 -6.46 19.94
C ARG A 297 -10.20 -5.48 21.05
N THR A 298 -10.47 -4.22 20.67
CA THR A 298 -11.29 -3.30 21.43
C THR A 298 -12.34 -2.68 20.49
N ASP A 299 -13.60 -2.66 20.88
CA ASP A 299 -14.71 -2.09 20.08
C ASP A 299 -14.56 -0.58 19.83
N SER A 300 -13.75 0.12 20.65
CA SER A 300 -13.47 1.56 20.50
C SER A 300 -12.65 1.93 19.26
N ASP A 301 -12.12 0.93 18.53
CA ASP A 301 -11.14 1.14 17.47
C ASP A 301 -11.73 1.21 16.05
N ARG A 302 -13.06 1.00 15.91
CA ARG A 302 -13.74 0.93 14.61
C ARG A 302 -13.54 2.19 13.75
N GLY A 303 -13.51 3.36 14.37
CA GLY A 303 -13.28 4.63 13.67
C GLY A 303 -11.86 4.70 13.06
N HIS A 304 -10.85 4.34 13.83
CA HIS A 304 -9.45 4.35 13.36
C HIS A 304 -9.19 3.29 12.27
N ILE A 305 -9.83 2.11 12.38
CA ILE A 305 -9.74 1.09 11.34
C ILE A 305 -10.40 1.58 10.05
N LEU A 306 -11.57 2.23 10.14
CA LEU A 306 -12.27 2.80 9.00
C LEU A 306 -11.42 3.90 8.33
N GLU A 307 -10.85 4.80 9.12
CA GLU A 307 -9.94 5.84 8.65
C GLU A 307 -8.72 5.25 7.91
N ASN A 308 -8.13 4.16 8.45
CA ASN A 308 -7.03 3.44 7.80
C ASN A 308 -7.44 2.85 6.43
N ILE A 309 -8.63 2.27 6.34
CA ILE A 309 -9.14 1.69 5.08
C ILE A 309 -9.37 2.79 4.04
N VAL A 310 -9.99 3.90 4.44
CA VAL A 310 -10.20 5.06 3.56
C VAL A 310 -8.86 5.63 3.07
N TYR A 311 -7.87 5.76 3.96
CA TYR A 311 -6.52 6.17 3.57
C TYR A 311 -5.93 5.27 2.48
N LEU A 312 -5.92 3.95 2.71
CA LEU A 312 -5.38 2.99 1.74
C LEU A 312 -6.13 3.03 0.41
N GLU A 313 -7.45 3.24 0.44
CA GLU A 313 -8.25 3.37 -0.77
C GLU A 313 -7.93 4.66 -1.53
N LEU A 314 -7.73 5.79 -0.84
CA LEU A 314 -7.30 7.04 -1.48
C LEU A 314 -5.93 6.89 -2.15
N VAL A 315 -4.96 6.23 -1.48
CA VAL A 315 -3.64 5.91 -2.07
C VAL A 315 -3.81 5.01 -3.30
N ARG A 316 -4.61 3.97 -3.19
CA ARG A 316 -4.91 3.03 -4.29
C ARG A 316 -5.52 3.75 -5.49
N ARG A 317 -6.44 4.68 -5.26
CA ARG A 317 -7.00 5.55 -6.30
C ARG A 317 -5.97 6.54 -6.88
N GLY A 318 -4.72 6.55 -6.39
CA GLY A 318 -3.61 7.36 -6.90
C GLY A 318 -3.58 8.80 -6.37
N TYR A 319 -4.22 9.08 -5.23
CA TYR A 319 -4.06 10.36 -4.55
C TYR A 319 -2.77 10.39 -3.72
N ARG A 320 -2.16 11.58 -3.68
CA ARG A 320 -1.27 11.95 -2.58
C ARG A 320 -2.14 12.45 -1.43
N VAL A 321 -2.04 11.79 -0.29
CA VAL A 321 -2.92 12.03 0.85
C VAL A 321 -2.15 12.76 1.95
N TYR A 322 -2.80 13.76 2.54
CA TYR A 322 -2.28 14.55 3.65
C TYR A 322 -3.35 14.67 4.72
N VAL A 323 -2.95 14.96 5.95
CA VAL A 323 -3.84 15.37 7.04
C VAL A 323 -4.04 16.87 6.95
N GLY A 324 -5.29 17.35 6.86
CA GLY A 324 -5.59 18.77 6.75
C GLY A 324 -5.48 19.46 8.10
N HIS A 325 -4.57 20.42 8.23
CA HIS A 325 -4.46 21.27 9.42
C HIS A 325 -5.23 22.57 9.22
N LEU A 326 -6.08 22.89 10.19
CA LEU A 326 -6.80 24.16 10.30
C LEU A 326 -6.42 24.85 11.62
N GLN A 327 -6.70 26.14 11.74
CA GLN A 327 -6.48 26.88 12.97
C GLN A 327 -7.27 26.28 14.15
N ASN A 328 -8.51 25.85 13.88
CA ASN A 328 -9.41 25.24 14.84
C ASN A 328 -9.92 23.90 14.29
N GLY A 329 -9.08 22.87 14.30
CA GLY A 329 -9.49 21.52 13.89
C GLY A 329 -8.56 20.85 12.89
N GLU A 330 -8.99 19.70 12.47
CA GLU A 330 -8.26 18.83 11.53
C GLU A 330 -9.26 18.26 10.53
N ILE A 331 -8.84 18.14 9.29
CA ILE A 331 -9.53 17.35 8.27
C ILE A 331 -8.77 16.04 8.11
N ASP A 332 -9.46 14.92 8.19
CA ASP A 332 -8.80 13.62 8.17
C ASP A 332 -7.95 13.46 6.92
N PHE A 333 -8.48 13.79 5.73
CA PHE A 333 -7.70 13.69 4.50
C PHE A 333 -7.89 14.87 3.55
N VAL A 334 -6.75 15.36 3.06
CA VAL A 334 -6.63 16.22 1.89
C VAL A 334 -6.03 15.39 0.77
N ALA A 335 -6.83 14.97 -0.18
CA ALA A 335 -6.45 14.07 -1.26
C ALA A 335 -6.14 14.88 -2.54
N LYS A 336 -4.91 14.73 -3.06
CA LYS A 336 -4.41 15.50 -4.21
C LYS A 336 -4.01 14.61 -5.38
N LYS A 337 -4.44 15.00 -6.58
CA LYS A 337 -3.93 14.53 -7.88
C LYS A 337 -3.58 15.74 -8.76
N PRO A 338 -2.91 15.57 -9.90
CA PRO A 338 -2.81 16.65 -10.89
C PRO A 338 -4.20 17.19 -11.23
N HIS A 339 -4.41 18.49 -11.03
CA HIS A 339 -5.66 19.22 -11.28
C HIS A 339 -6.90 18.82 -10.45
N ARG A 340 -6.73 18.01 -9.38
CA ARG A 340 -7.82 17.57 -8.51
C ARG A 340 -7.38 17.63 -7.05
N LEU A 341 -8.21 18.26 -6.21
CA LEU A 341 -8.07 18.30 -4.76
C LEU A 341 -9.44 18.01 -4.16
N GLU A 342 -9.47 17.16 -3.13
CA GLU A 342 -10.70 16.77 -2.44
C GLU A 342 -10.43 16.66 -0.95
N TYR A 343 -11.47 16.87 -0.15
CA TYR A 343 -11.42 16.79 1.30
C TYR A 343 -12.32 15.66 1.79
N TYR A 344 -11.84 14.90 2.74
CA TYR A 344 -12.56 13.78 3.33
C TYR A 344 -12.51 13.84 4.85
N GLN A 345 -13.69 13.72 5.46
CA GLN A 345 -13.86 13.47 6.88
C GLN A 345 -14.45 12.07 7.04
N VAL A 346 -13.98 11.30 8.02
CA VAL A 346 -14.36 9.90 8.19
C VAL A 346 -14.88 9.67 9.60
N SER A 347 -16.11 9.23 9.72
CA SER A 347 -16.70 8.89 11.00
C SER A 347 -17.41 7.55 10.92
N TYR A 348 -17.34 6.73 11.97
CA TYR A 348 -18.09 5.47 11.97
C TYR A 348 -19.60 5.72 11.91
N THR A 349 -20.08 6.72 12.65
CA THR A 349 -21.49 7.16 12.64
C THR A 349 -21.60 8.63 12.99
N VAL A 350 -22.58 9.30 12.41
CA VAL A 350 -22.95 10.70 12.70
C VAL A 350 -24.43 10.85 13.07
N MET A 351 -25.03 9.78 13.54
CA MET A 351 -26.45 9.77 13.95
C MET A 351 -26.76 10.73 15.10
N GLU A 352 -25.76 11.11 15.90
CA GLU A 352 -25.91 12.12 16.93
C GLU A 352 -25.55 13.52 16.39
N ASP A 353 -26.45 14.50 16.58
CA ASP A 353 -26.25 15.88 16.11
C ASP A 353 -24.92 16.51 16.58
N THR A 354 -24.48 16.17 17.78
CA THR A 354 -23.21 16.65 18.36
C THR A 354 -22.02 16.11 17.56
N THR A 355 -22.05 14.82 17.19
CA THR A 355 -21.04 14.17 16.37
C THR A 355 -21.07 14.74 14.95
N LEU A 356 -22.25 14.82 14.34
CA LEU A 356 -22.41 15.37 12.99
C LEU A 356 -21.82 16.80 12.89
N ARG A 357 -22.15 17.70 13.82
CA ARG A 357 -21.61 19.07 13.84
C ARG A 357 -20.09 19.08 14.02
N ARG A 358 -19.55 18.22 14.85
CA ARG A 358 -18.10 18.09 15.05
C ARG A 358 -17.39 17.69 13.76
N GLU A 359 -17.93 16.72 13.04
CA GLU A 359 -17.33 16.22 11.78
C GLU A 359 -17.52 17.19 10.60
N LEU A 360 -18.61 17.94 10.53
CA LEU A 360 -18.84 18.95 9.51
C LEU A 360 -18.00 20.23 9.72
N SER A 361 -17.79 20.64 10.97
CA SER A 361 -17.16 21.92 11.30
C SER A 361 -15.80 22.17 10.64
N PRO A 362 -14.86 21.21 10.52
CA PRO A 362 -13.62 21.42 9.79
C PRO A 362 -13.82 21.71 8.30
N LEU A 363 -14.76 21.00 7.66
CA LEU A 363 -15.06 21.16 6.24
C LEU A 363 -15.79 22.47 5.94
N GLU A 364 -16.64 22.95 6.85
CA GLU A 364 -17.36 24.22 6.73
C GLU A 364 -16.42 25.43 6.81
N GLN A 365 -15.24 25.29 7.45
CA GLN A 365 -14.23 26.35 7.56
C GLN A 365 -13.45 26.60 6.25
N LEU A 366 -13.68 25.77 5.22
CA LEU A 366 -13.01 25.88 3.94
C LEU A 366 -13.73 26.83 3.00
N ASP A 367 -13.07 27.92 2.62
CA ASP A 367 -13.60 28.95 1.71
C ASP A 367 -13.31 28.65 0.23
N ASP A 368 -13.17 27.35 -0.13
CA ASP A 368 -12.92 26.93 -1.50
C ASP A 368 -14.05 26.04 -2.04
N ASN A 369 -14.04 25.84 -3.37
CA ASN A 369 -15.05 25.08 -4.08
C ASN A 369 -14.62 23.64 -4.40
N TYR A 370 -13.57 23.11 -3.75
CA TYR A 370 -13.20 21.73 -3.93
C TYR A 370 -14.22 20.79 -3.30
N PRO A 371 -14.42 19.58 -3.86
CA PRO A 371 -15.33 18.60 -3.30
C PRO A 371 -14.99 18.26 -1.85
N LYS A 372 -16.03 18.17 -1.03
CA LYS A 372 -15.96 17.87 0.40
C LYS A 372 -16.85 16.68 0.70
N TYR A 373 -16.30 15.64 1.31
CA TYR A 373 -17.00 14.38 1.58
C TYR A 373 -16.97 14.07 3.07
N LEU A 374 -18.12 13.66 3.59
CA LEU A 374 -18.26 13.02 4.90
C LEU A 374 -18.58 11.55 4.68
N LEU A 375 -17.63 10.65 4.96
CA LEU A 375 -17.78 9.21 4.79
C LEU A 375 -18.21 8.57 6.11
N THR A 376 -19.33 7.84 6.09
CA THR A 376 -19.88 7.19 7.29
C THR A 376 -20.33 5.75 7.00
N MET A 377 -20.48 4.94 8.06
CA MET A 377 -21.10 3.61 7.97
C MET A 377 -22.63 3.66 8.10
N ASP A 378 -23.21 4.84 8.27
CA ASP A 378 -24.64 4.98 8.46
C ASP A 378 -25.44 4.49 7.24
N VAL A 379 -26.43 3.64 7.49
CA VAL A 379 -27.33 3.08 6.46
C VAL A 379 -28.53 4.00 6.25
N LEU A 380 -29.01 4.63 7.31
CA LEU A 380 -29.98 5.72 7.25
C LEU A 380 -29.24 7.00 6.85
N HIS A 381 -29.80 7.78 5.94
CA HIS A 381 -29.13 8.98 5.39
C HIS A 381 -27.82 8.66 4.65
N LYS A 382 -27.84 7.64 3.80
CA LYS A 382 -26.66 7.24 2.99
C LYS A 382 -26.09 8.36 2.13
N THR A 383 -26.95 9.29 1.72
CA THR A 383 -26.59 10.41 0.85
C THR A 383 -27.33 11.65 1.31
N ASP A 384 -26.67 12.51 2.05
CA ASP A 384 -27.13 13.84 2.44
C ASP A 384 -26.15 14.91 1.94
N ASN A 385 -26.60 16.17 1.89
CA ASN A 385 -25.77 17.29 1.52
C ASN A 385 -25.92 18.43 2.53
N TYR A 386 -24.82 18.76 3.17
CA TYR A 386 -24.74 19.84 4.17
C TYR A 386 -23.98 21.03 3.58
N ASN A 387 -24.69 21.94 2.92
CA ASN A 387 -24.12 23.17 2.33
C ASN A 387 -22.92 22.88 1.40
N GLY A 388 -23.02 21.86 0.56
CA GLY A 388 -21.95 21.47 -0.38
C GLY A 388 -20.98 20.40 0.17
N ILE A 389 -21.18 19.93 1.38
CA ILE A 389 -20.49 18.76 1.94
C ILE A 389 -21.39 17.53 1.66
N GLU A 390 -20.90 16.62 0.87
CA GLU A 390 -21.64 15.42 0.46
C GLU A 390 -21.37 14.28 1.45
N GLN A 391 -22.42 13.81 2.15
CA GLN A 391 -22.33 12.58 2.93
C GLN A 391 -22.46 11.37 2.01
N LYS A 392 -21.59 10.37 2.18
CA LYS A 392 -21.67 9.07 1.49
C LYS A 392 -21.52 7.92 2.48
N ASN A 393 -22.25 6.83 2.19
CA ASN A 393 -21.93 5.58 2.87
C ASN A 393 -20.58 5.08 2.40
N VAL A 394 -19.70 4.73 3.36
CA VAL A 394 -18.31 4.37 3.04
C VAL A 394 -18.21 3.04 2.28
N LEU A 395 -19.09 2.06 2.51
CA LEU A 395 -19.07 0.79 1.77
C LEU A 395 -19.45 1.01 0.31
N ASP A 396 -20.49 1.83 0.04
CA ASP A 396 -20.87 2.20 -1.32
C ASP A 396 -19.69 2.92 -2.01
N TRP A 397 -19.00 3.85 -1.30
CA TRP A 397 -17.84 4.56 -1.83
C TRP A 397 -16.63 3.63 -2.09
N LEU A 398 -16.40 2.61 -1.24
CA LEU A 398 -15.33 1.63 -1.43
C LEU A 398 -15.60 0.68 -2.61
N LEU A 399 -16.86 0.52 -3.02
CA LEU A 399 -17.27 -0.32 -4.15
C LEU A 399 -17.32 0.45 -5.48
N GLU A 400 -17.27 1.81 -5.48
CA GLU A 400 -17.12 2.64 -6.70
C GLU A 400 -15.82 2.28 -7.44
#